data_aaea91977756a6a76f782d53534c34bb
#
_entry.id   aaea91977756a6a76f782d53534c34bb
#
_cell.length_a   1.000
_cell.length_b   1.000
_cell.length_c   1.000
_cell.angle_alpha   90.00
_cell.angle_beta   90.00
_cell.angle_gamma   90.00
#
_symmetry.space_group_name_H-M   'P 1'
#
loop_
_entity.id
_entity.type
_entity.pdbx_description
1 polymer ?
#
loop_
_entity_poly.entity_id
_entity_poly.type
_entity_poly.pdbx_seq_one_letter_code
_entity_poly.pdbx_strand_id
1 'polypeptide(L)'
;MIRKVAGVFLLMLALAGCGKERMVIPNVPVNFSALLTDPRLLKLSSPGGGVVLTGYGVAGLVIYRTTNGNYVAYDRCSTVNPEKQCAVVLDDPTFTVTDPCSGAKFLLEDGTPVKAPAELSLKKYDVFISGNTLQVRN
;
A
#
# COMPACT_ATOMS: atom_id res chain seq x y z
N MET A 1 -25.18 -42.10 50.70
CA MET A 1 -24.82 -40.70 50.50
C MET A 1 -24.24 -40.54 49.08
N ILE A 2 -25.04 -40.07 48.22
CA ILE A 2 -24.59 -39.82 46.86
C ILE A 2 -23.91 -38.46 46.86
N ARG A 3 -22.62 -38.47 46.86
CA ARG A 3 -21.86 -37.22 46.64
C ARG A 3 -21.97 -36.88 45.18
N LYS A 4 -22.74 -35.90 44.92
CA LYS A 4 -22.79 -35.25 43.63
C LYS A 4 -21.44 -34.60 43.37
N VAL A 5 -20.58 -35.31 42.72
CA VAL A 5 -19.47 -34.68 42.05
C VAL A 5 -20.08 -33.99 40.84
N ALA A 6 -20.50 -32.77 41.07
CA ALA A 6 -20.79 -31.89 39.98
C ALA A 6 -19.47 -31.70 39.22
N GLY A 7 -19.31 -32.48 38.17
CA GLY A 7 -18.28 -32.26 37.23
C GLY A 7 -18.50 -30.87 36.67
N VAL A 8 -17.74 -29.96 37.17
CA VAL A 8 -17.50 -28.72 36.48
C VAL A 8 -16.75 -29.13 35.20
N PHE A 9 -17.55 -29.53 34.23
CA PHE A 9 -17.07 -29.59 32.88
C PHE A 9 -16.88 -28.12 32.46
N LEU A 10 -15.75 -27.64 32.92
CA LEU A 10 -15.27 -26.35 32.48
C LEU A 10 -15.16 -26.43 30.97
N LEU A 11 -16.18 -25.93 30.34
CA LEU A 11 -16.23 -25.67 28.91
C LEU A 11 -15.07 -24.74 28.61
N MET A 12 -13.91 -25.30 28.34
CA MET A 12 -12.85 -24.59 27.66
C MET A 12 -13.39 -24.29 26.27
N LEU A 13 -14.10 -23.19 26.17
CA LEU A 13 -14.24 -22.52 24.88
C LEU A 13 -12.84 -22.15 24.44
N ALA A 14 -12.23 -23.05 23.68
CA ALA A 14 -11.10 -22.69 22.87
C ALA A 14 -11.61 -21.59 21.96
N LEU A 15 -11.32 -20.37 22.32
CA LEU A 15 -11.32 -19.24 21.41
C LEU A 15 -10.24 -19.54 20.37
N ALA A 16 -10.60 -20.36 19.40
CA ALA A 16 -9.88 -20.44 18.18
C ALA A 16 -10.07 -19.06 17.52
N GLY A 17 -9.30 -18.11 17.95
CA GLY A 17 -9.11 -16.86 17.23
C GLY A 17 -8.52 -17.22 15.89
N CYS A 18 -9.37 -17.40 14.87
CA CYS A 18 -8.93 -17.38 13.49
C CYS A 18 -8.47 -15.95 13.20
N GLY A 19 -7.26 -15.61 13.66
CA GLY A 19 -6.54 -14.48 13.13
C GLY A 19 -6.24 -14.80 11.68
N LYS A 20 -6.97 -14.22 10.73
CA LYS A 20 -6.51 -14.14 9.36
C LYS A 20 -5.18 -13.43 9.41
N GLU A 21 -4.10 -14.16 9.13
CA GLU A 21 -2.81 -13.53 8.90
C GLU A 21 -3.01 -12.54 7.76
N ARG A 22 -2.88 -11.26 8.06
CA ARG A 22 -2.93 -10.23 7.03
C ARG A 22 -1.67 -10.41 6.19
N MET A 23 -1.84 -10.75 4.92
CA MET A 23 -0.74 -10.86 3.99
C MET A 23 -0.09 -9.49 3.84
N VAL A 24 1.16 -9.38 4.25
CA VAL A 24 1.93 -8.14 4.24
C VAL A 24 2.78 -8.11 2.97
N ILE A 25 2.85 -6.94 2.33
CA ILE A 25 3.78 -6.72 1.23
C ILE A 25 5.22 -6.86 1.78
N PRO A 26 6.09 -7.69 1.17
CA PRO A 26 7.46 -7.83 1.63
C PRO A 26 8.20 -6.50 1.66
N ASN A 27 9.07 -6.33 2.67
CA ASN A 27 9.88 -5.13 2.80
C ASN A 27 11.14 -5.23 1.94
N VAL A 28 10.99 -4.95 0.64
CA VAL A 28 12.11 -4.90 -0.29
C VAL A 28 12.79 -3.54 -0.16
N PRO A 29 14.12 -3.46 0.00
CA PRO A 29 14.83 -2.19 0.06
C PRO A 29 14.59 -1.35 -1.20
N VAL A 30 14.24 -0.08 -1.00
CA VAL A 30 14.06 0.89 -2.07
C VAL A 30 15.01 2.04 -1.85
N ASN A 31 15.72 2.42 -2.89
CA ASN A 31 16.58 3.60 -2.92
C ASN A 31 16.49 4.23 -4.30
N PHE A 32 15.56 5.15 -4.46
CA PHE A 32 15.40 5.94 -5.67
C PHE A 32 15.76 7.39 -5.39
N SER A 33 16.52 8.01 -6.27
CA SER A 33 16.87 9.43 -6.18
C SER A 33 16.90 10.03 -7.57
N ALA A 34 16.27 11.17 -7.75
CA ALA A 34 16.31 11.94 -8.99
C ALA A 34 16.03 13.42 -8.74
N LEU A 35 16.49 14.26 -9.64
CA LEU A 35 16.11 15.66 -9.66
C LEU A 35 14.62 15.80 -9.98
N LEU A 36 13.95 16.75 -9.37
CA LEU A 36 12.54 17.07 -9.69
C LEU A 36 12.36 17.51 -11.16
N THR A 37 13.45 17.93 -11.80
CA THR A 37 13.49 18.27 -13.24
C THR A 37 13.71 17.05 -14.15
N ASP A 38 13.91 15.85 -13.57
CA ASP A 38 14.04 14.62 -14.35
C ASP A 38 12.78 14.40 -15.20
N PRO A 39 12.93 14.10 -16.50
CA PRO A 39 11.78 13.88 -17.38
C PRO A 39 10.77 12.83 -16.88
N ARG A 40 11.25 11.83 -16.15
CA ARG A 40 10.37 10.81 -15.54
C ARG A 40 9.45 11.37 -14.48
N LEU A 41 9.80 12.50 -13.86
CA LEU A 41 9.08 13.14 -12.76
C LEU A 41 8.26 14.36 -13.18
N LEU A 42 8.22 14.70 -14.47
CA LEU A 42 7.57 15.93 -14.95
C LEU A 42 6.11 16.08 -14.51
N LYS A 43 5.37 14.99 -14.42
CA LYS A 43 3.98 15.02 -13.98
C LYS A 43 3.82 15.39 -12.50
N LEU A 44 4.89 15.35 -11.73
CA LEU A 44 4.90 15.79 -10.32
C LEU A 44 5.07 17.31 -10.18
N SER A 45 5.20 18.05 -11.25
CA SER A 45 5.34 19.52 -11.23
C SER A 45 4.08 20.22 -10.70
N SER A 46 2.93 19.57 -10.78
CA SER A 46 1.65 20.08 -10.28
C SER A 46 1.04 19.14 -9.25
N PRO A 47 0.35 19.67 -8.21
CA PRO A 47 -0.45 18.85 -7.31
C PRO A 47 -1.46 17.98 -8.08
N GLY A 48 -1.64 16.75 -7.64
CA GLY A 48 -2.49 15.77 -8.31
C GLY A 48 -1.79 14.98 -9.43
N GLY A 49 -0.54 15.29 -9.74
CA GLY A 49 0.26 14.52 -10.67
C GLY A 49 0.80 13.24 -10.06
N GLY A 50 0.87 12.19 -10.86
CA GLY A 50 1.43 10.90 -10.47
C GLY A 50 2.32 10.32 -11.54
N VAL A 51 3.35 9.59 -11.12
CA VAL A 51 4.27 8.86 -12.00
C VAL A 51 4.47 7.44 -11.51
N VAL A 52 4.79 6.57 -12.44
CA VAL A 52 5.10 5.16 -12.18
C VAL A 52 6.54 4.89 -12.58
N LEU A 53 7.26 4.19 -11.70
CA LEU A 53 8.64 3.76 -11.92
C LEU A 53 8.72 2.25 -11.74
N THR A 54 9.30 1.56 -12.71
CA THR A 54 9.50 0.11 -12.66
C THR A 54 10.86 -0.24 -12.06
N GLY A 55 11.00 -1.46 -11.53
CA GLY A 55 12.28 -1.96 -11.02
C GLY A 55 12.59 -1.60 -9.58
N TYR A 56 11.63 -1.09 -8.83
CA TYR A 56 11.75 -0.77 -7.40
C TYR A 56 10.70 -1.50 -6.60
N GLY A 57 11.03 -1.84 -5.34
CA GLY A 57 10.10 -2.52 -4.45
C GLY A 57 9.66 -3.89 -4.97
N VAL A 58 8.45 -4.28 -4.65
CA VAL A 58 7.88 -5.56 -5.10
C VAL A 58 7.37 -5.48 -6.53
N ALA A 59 6.59 -4.45 -6.85
CA ALA A 59 5.91 -4.33 -8.16
C ALA A 59 6.13 -2.96 -8.84
N GLY A 60 7.08 -2.19 -8.37
CA GLY A 60 7.37 -0.84 -8.84
C GLY A 60 6.89 0.22 -7.85
N LEU A 61 7.22 1.47 -8.14
CA LEU A 61 6.81 2.64 -7.37
C LEU A 61 5.71 3.41 -8.09
N VAL A 62 4.79 3.95 -7.33
CA VAL A 62 3.98 5.10 -7.72
C VAL A 62 4.35 6.27 -6.82
N ILE A 63 4.68 7.40 -7.40
CA ILE A 63 4.94 8.66 -6.70
C ILE A 63 3.84 9.63 -7.07
N TYR A 64 3.29 10.30 -6.10
CA TYR A 64 2.16 11.20 -6.25
C TYR A 64 2.43 12.52 -5.54
N ARG A 65 2.04 13.62 -6.17
CA ARG A 65 2.07 14.92 -5.53
C ARG A 65 0.69 15.23 -4.96
N THR A 66 0.62 15.30 -3.64
CA THR A 66 -0.63 15.53 -2.91
C THR A 66 -1.22 16.90 -3.21
N THR A 67 -2.48 17.09 -2.85
CA THR A 67 -3.20 18.35 -3.06
C THR A 67 -2.56 19.54 -2.33
N ASN A 68 -1.89 19.29 -1.18
CA ASN A 68 -1.12 20.33 -0.45
C ASN A 68 0.33 20.50 -0.96
N GLY A 69 0.70 19.83 -2.04
CA GLY A 69 2.01 19.96 -2.66
C GLY A 69 3.11 19.07 -2.10
N ASN A 70 2.81 18.21 -1.13
CA ASN A 70 3.73 17.20 -0.62
C ASN A 70 3.87 16.04 -1.59
N TYR A 71 4.89 15.20 -1.38
CA TYR A 71 5.12 14.01 -2.19
C TYR A 71 4.92 12.76 -1.35
N VAL A 72 4.26 11.77 -1.91
CA VAL A 72 4.08 10.44 -1.32
C VAL A 72 4.46 9.36 -2.32
N ALA A 73 4.89 8.23 -1.82
CA ALA A 73 5.27 7.10 -2.67
C ALA A 73 4.76 5.79 -2.07
N TYR A 74 4.34 4.88 -2.94
CA TYR A 74 3.84 3.56 -2.57
C TYR A 74 4.44 2.48 -3.46
N ASP A 75 4.51 1.27 -2.94
CA ASP A 75 4.70 0.10 -3.79
C ASP A 75 3.45 -0.10 -4.65
N ARG A 76 3.66 -0.42 -5.91
CA ARG A 76 2.56 -0.73 -6.83
C ARG A 76 1.93 -2.09 -6.57
N CYS A 77 2.52 -2.90 -5.70
CA CYS A 77 1.94 -4.19 -5.36
C CYS A 77 0.60 -3.99 -4.65
N SER A 78 -0.47 -4.49 -5.26
CA SER A 78 -1.78 -4.48 -4.64
C SER A 78 -1.76 -5.23 -3.31
N THR A 79 -2.43 -4.69 -2.30
CA THR A 79 -2.64 -5.37 -1.02
C THR A 79 -3.76 -6.42 -1.07
N VAL A 80 -4.44 -6.53 -2.21
CA VAL A 80 -5.37 -7.62 -2.50
C VAL A 80 -4.58 -8.77 -3.11
N ASN A 81 -4.50 -9.91 -2.42
CA ASN A 81 -3.71 -11.06 -2.83
C ASN A 81 -2.27 -10.67 -3.24
N PRO A 82 -1.47 -10.12 -2.33
CA PRO A 82 -0.15 -9.56 -2.65
C PRO A 82 0.83 -10.57 -3.24
N GLU A 83 0.62 -11.85 -3.01
CA GLU A 83 1.41 -12.94 -3.62
C GLU A 83 1.32 -12.98 -5.15
N LYS A 84 0.25 -12.42 -5.73
CA LYS A 84 0.10 -12.30 -7.19
C LYS A 84 0.91 -11.14 -7.76
N GLN A 85 1.40 -10.25 -6.91
CA GLN A 85 2.19 -9.08 -7.30
C GLN A 85 1.53 -8.23 -8.40
N CYS A 86 0.20 -8.10 -8.35
CA CYS A 86 -0.52 -7.26 -9.29
C CYS A 86 -0.15 -5.80 -9.07
N ALA A 87 0.46 -5.19 -10.07
CA ALA A 87 0.85 -3.79 -10.03
C ALA A 87 -0.35 -2.90 -10.30
N VAL A 88 -0.68 -2.00 -9.37
CA VAL A 88 -1.73 -1.01 -9.56
C VAL A 88 -1.38 -0.05 -10.69
N VAL A 89 -2.39 0.43 -11.39
CA VAL A 89 -2.25 1.39 -12.49
C VAL A 89 -2.92 2.71 -12.13
N LEU A 90 -2.36 3.80 -12.65
CA LEU A 90 -2.91 5.14 -12.45
C LEU A 90 -4.25 5.27 -13.17
N ASP A 91 -5.24 5.81 -12.48
CA ASP A 91 -6.52 6.18 -13.08
C ASP A 91 -6.44 7.57 -13.74
N ASP A 92 -7.42 7.90 -14.54
CA ASP A 92 -7.61 9.22 -15.10
C ASP A 92 -9.01 9.75 -14.72
N PRO A 93 -9.09 10.83 -13.91
CA PRO A 93 -8.00 11.64 -13.35
C PRO A 93 -7.18 10.90 -12.29
N THR A 94 -5.94 11.36 -12.07
CA THR A 94 -4.93 10.69 -11.22
C THR A 94 -5.14 10.95 -9.74
N PHE A 95 -6.29 10.57 -9.19
CA PHE A 95 -6.55 10.61 -7.74
C PHE A 95 -6.48 9.24 -7.10
N THR A 96 -6.67 8.21 -7.90
CA THR A 96 -6.71 6.81 -7.47
C THR A 96 -5.84 5.95 -8.37
N VAL A 97 -5.56 4.76 -7.87
CA VAL A 97 -5.00 3.66 -8.65
C VAL A 97 -5.95 2.47 -8.60
N THR A 98 -5.92 1.67 -9.65
CA THR A 98 -6.72 0.44 -9.76
C THR A 98 -5.82 -0.78 -9.82
N ASP A 99 -6.17 -1.80 -9.04
CA ASP A 99 -5.62 -3.14 -9.19
C ASP A 99 -6.31 -3.85 -10.36
N PRO A 100 -5.62 -4.11 -11.46
CA PRO A 100 -6.24 -4.72 -12.65
C PRO A 100 -6.65 -6.18 -12.43
N CYS A 101 -6.12 -6.84 -11.40
CA CYS A 101 -6.45 -8.24 -11.11
C CYS A 101 -7.78 -8.39 -10.36
N SER A 102 -8.11 -7.44 -9.50
CA SER A 102 -9.30 -7.51 -8.62
C SER A 102 -10.32 -6.41 -8.86
N GLY A 103 -9.92 -5.31 -9.53
CA GLY A 103 -10.72 -4.11 -9.67
C GLY A 103 -10.73 -3.22 -8.42
N ALA A 104 -9.98 -3.57 -7.38
CA ALA A 104 -9.82 -2.76 -6.19
C ALA A 104 -9.19 -1.41 -6.52
N LYS A 105 -9.55 -0.38 -5.75
CA LYS A 105 -9.00 0.96 -5.91
C LYS A 105 -8.46 1.49 -4.59
N PHE A 106 -7.44 2.31 -4.71
CA PHE A 106 -6.77 2.98 -3.59
C PHE A 106 -6.63 4.47 -3.90
N LEU A 107 -6.78 5.29 -2.86
CA LEU A 107 -6.59 6.73 -2.95
C LEU A 107 -5.09 7.06 -2.93
N LEU A 108 -4.62 7.90 -3.83
CA LEU A 108 -3.20 8.27 -3.88
C LEU A 108 -2.80 9.31 -2.81
N GLU A 109 -3.74 10.08 -2.30
CA GLU A 109 -3.47 11.09 -1.28
C GLU A 109 -2.87 10.48 0.00
N ASP A 110 -3.34 9.30 0.40
CA ASP A 110 -2.93 8.63 1.64
C ASP A 110 -2.76 7.11 1.52
N GLY A 111 -2.99 6.54 0.36
CA GLY A 111 -2.86 5.10 0.09
C GLY A 111 -4.04 4.24 0.55
N THR A 112 -5.10 4.83 1.10
CA THR A 112 -6.22 4.09 1.67
C THR A 112 -7.10 3.41 0.63
N PRO A 113 -7.73 2.26 0.98
CA PRO A 113 -8.66 1.60 0.07
C PRO A 113 -9.94 2.41 -0.11
N VAL A 114 -10.42 2.53 -1.34
CA VAL A 114 -11.67 3.24 -1.69
C VAL A 114 -12.66 2.40 -2.47
N LYS A 115 -12.25 1.22 -2.92
CA LYS A 115 -13.14 0.26 -3.59
C LYS A 115 -12.79 -1.17 -3.24
N ALA A 116 -13.80 -1.95 -2.85
CA ALA A 116 -13.64 -3.38 -2.60
C ALA A 116 -13.08 -4.12 -3.85
N PRO A 117 -12.31 -5.19 -3.67
CA PRO A 117 -12.03 -5.89 -2.42
C PRO A 117 -10.85 -5.33 -1.60
N ALA A 118 -10.39 -4.12 -1.85
CA ALA A 118 -9.33 -3.50 -1.08
C ALA A 118 -9.75 -3.28 0.38
N GLU A 119 -8.93 -3.76 1.32
CA GLU A 119 -9.15 -3.64 2.76
C GLU A 119 -7.96 -2.97 3.47
N LEU A 120 -6.76 -3.14 2.95
CA LEU A 120 -5.52 -2.61 3.50
C LEU A 120 -4.95 -1.53 2.59
N SER A 121 -4.38 -0.50 3.20
CA SER A 121 -3.69 0.56 2.46
C SER A 121 -2.49 0.03 1.67
N LEU A 122 -2.13 0.72 0.61
CA LEU A 122 -0.89 0.47 -0.12
C LEU A 122 0.33 0.61 0.81
N LYS A 123 1.39 -0.15 0.53
CA LYS A 123 2.65 -0.01 1.24
C LYS A 123 3.29 1.32 0.91
N LYS A 124 3.48 2.16 1.93
CA LYS A 124 4.08 3.49 1.81
C LYS A 124 5.58 3.43 2.01
N TYR A 125 6.29 4.23 1.23
CA TYR A 125 7.72 4.52 1.39
C TYR A 125 7.92 5.96 1.85
N ASP A 126 9.08 6.20 2.47
CA ASP A 126 9.44 7.56 2.88
C ASP A 126 9.93 8.37 1.67
N VAL A 127 9.49 9.61 1.60
CA VAL A 127 9.92 10.56 0.57
C VAL A 127 10.63 11.73 1.23
N PHE A 128 11.80 12.03 0.73
CA PHE A 128 12.62 13.15 1.21
C PHE A 128 12.88 14.11 0.03
N ILE A 129 12.72 15.40 0.31
CA ILE A 129 13.09 16.46 -0.62
C ILE A 129 14.27 17.20 -0.03
N SER A 130 15.38 17.25 -0.77
CA SER A 130 16.57 18.01 -0.42
C SER A 130 16.98 18.89 -1.62
N GLY A 131 16.81 20.20 -1.48
CA GLY A 131 16.96 21.11 -2.61
C GLY A 131 16.00 20.76 -3.74
N ASN A 132 16.52 20.42 -4.90
CA ASN A 132 15.75 19.99 -6.07
C ASN A 132 15.78 18.46 -6.29
N THR A 133 16.20 17.69 -5.28
CA THR A 133 16.31 16.24 -5.36
C THR A 133 15.20 15.58 -4.57
N LEU A 134 14.50 14.65 -5.21
CA LEU A 134 13.52 13.76 -4.58
C LEU A 134 14.18 12.41 -4.31
N GLN A 135 14.04 11.90 -3.10
CA GLN A 135 14.50 10.58 -2.70
C GLN A 135 13.33 9.75 -2.16
N VAL A 136 13.25 8.49 -2.55
CA VAL A 136 12.31 7.51 -2.01
C VAL A 136 13.11 6.35 -1.42
N ARG A 137 12.83 6.02 -0.19
CA ARG A 137 13.46 4.89 0.51
C ARG A 137 12.60 4.39 1.67
N ASN A 138 12.94 3.21 2.15
CA ASN A 138 12.33 2.60 3.33
C ASN A 138 13.32 2.40 4.46
#